data_495e9081a6dda7fd53e8450bfa789b0c
#
_entry.id   495e9081a6dda7fd53e8450bfa789b0c
#
_cell.length_a   1.000
_cell.length_b   1.000
_cell.length_c   1.000
_cell.angle_alpha   90.00
_cell.angle_beta   90.00
_cell.angle_gamma   90.00
#
_symmetry.space_group_name_H-M   'P 1'
#
loop_
_entity.id
_entity.type
_entity.pdbx_description
1 polymer ?
#
loop_
_entity_poly.entity_id
_entity_poly.type
_entity_poly.pdbx_seq_one_letter_code
_entity_poly.pdbx_strand_id
1 'polypeptide(L)'
;MVGAMCACIPSYFGGSLLVAEGTPDFPDTGRFWRLLQDHKVTYLGVAPTLIRGLMRYGDAEVEGFDLSSLRVTVSGGEAWTEAPWRWFFEHICKNKLPFLNIVGGTEVGGCNFTGTVLHPLRPGSFGMGGLGVGADIVDDAGKPVAAGQVGELVLRNPNIGFTKSLWRDDERYLDSY
;
A
#
# COMPACT_ATOMS: atom_id res chain seq x y z
N MET A 1 -4.17 -12.33 1.19
CA MET A 1 -3.31 -11.96 2.34
C MET A 1 -3.72 -10.65 3.00
N VAL A 2 -3.79 -9.53 2.26
CA VAL A 2 -4.08 -8.20 2.82
C VAL A 2 -5.37 -8.17 3.64
N GLY A 3 -6.45 -8.80 3.18
CA GLY A 3 -7.72 -8.85 3.92
C GLY A 3 -7.59 -9.46 5.31
N ALA A 4 -6.88 -10.58 5.44
CA ALA A 4 -6.64 -11.21 6.74
C ALA A 4 -5.77 -10.33 7.66
N MET A 5 -4.74 -9.69 7.11
CA MET A 5 -3.91 -8.74 7.87
C MET A 5 -4.72 -7.54 8.35
N CYS A 6 -5.57 -6.97 7.49
CA CYS A 6 -6.44 -5.85 7.85
C CYS A 6 -7.42 -6.22 8.97
N ALA A 7 -7.84 -7.47 9.07
CA ALA A 7 -8.70 -7.94 10.17
C ALA A 7 -7.91 -8.18 11.46
N CYS A 8 -6.74 -8.83 11.37
CA CYS A 8 -5.98 -9.26 12.55
C CYS A 8 -5.21 -8.10 13.21
N ILE A 9 -4.60 -7.21 12.43
CA ILE A 9 -3.72 -6.17 12.98
C ILE A 9 -4.48 -5.19 13.87
N PRO A 10 -5.61 -4.58 13.44
CA PRO A 10 -6.37 -3.70 14.32
C PRO A 10 -6.80 -4.40 15.61
N SER A 11 -7.29 -5.64 15.50
CA SER A 11 -7.73 -6.41 16.66
C SER A 11 -6.60 -6.68 17.65
N TYR A 12 -5.42 -7.00 17.16
CA TYR A 12 -4.23 -7.25 17.99
C TYR A 12 -3.80 -6.01 18.78
N PHE A 13 -3.89 -4.81 18.17
CA PHE A 13 -3.51 -3.55 18.81
C PHE A 13 -4.67 -2.82 19.50
N GLY A 14 -5.83 -3.47 19.68
CA GLY A 14 -7.00 -2.87 20.33
C GLY A 14 -7.72 -1.81 19.48
N GLY A 15 -7.49 -1.83 18.18
CA GLY A 15 -8.19 -0.98 17.22
C GLY A 15 -9.47 -1.61 16.68
N SER A 16 -10.15 -0.89 15.79
CA SER A 16 -11.35 -1.34 15.10
C SER A 16 -11.12 -1.41 13.60
N LEU A 17 -11.76 -2.36 12.93
CA LEU A 17 -11.80 -2.46 11.48
C LEU A 17 -13.17 -2.01 10.98
N LEU A 18 -13.20 -1.00 10.12
CA LEU A 18 -14.40 -0.65 9.37
C LEU A 18 -14.51 -1.54 8.13
N VAL A 19 -15.56 -2.33 8.06
CA VAL A 19 -15.91 -3.13 6.88
C VAL A 19 -17.14 -2.54 6.24
N ALA A 20 -17.05 -2.14 4.98
CA ALA A 20 -18.15 -1.57 4.23
C ALA A 20 -18.47 -2.45 3.01
N GLU A 21 -19.71 -2.83 2.86
CA GLU A 21 -20.20 -3.58 1.71
C GLU A 21 -20.56 -2.64 0.55
N GLY A 22 -20.43 -3.12 -0.69
CA GLY A 22 -20.76 -2.39 -1.90
C GLY A 22 -19.62 -1.56 -2.47
N THR A 23 -19.90 -0.84 -3.56
CA THR A 23 -18.90 -0.02 -4.25
C THR A 23 -18.67 1.32 -3.54
N PRO A 24 -17.48 1.92 -3.66
CA PRO A 24 -17.14 3.16 -2.95
C PRO A 24 -17.97 4.38 -3.40
N ASP A 25 -18.58 4.33 -4.56
CA ASP A 25 -19.28 5.42 -5.24
C ASP A 25 -20.78 5.17 -5.44
N PHE A 26 -21.35 4.17 -4.78
CA PHE A 26 -22.78 3.89 -4.79
C PHE A 26 -23.35 3.85 -3.35
N PRO A 27 -24.50 4.48 -3.07
CA PRO A 27 -25.49 5.07 -3.99
C PRO A 27 -25.12 6.46 -4.53
N ASP A 28 -24.06 7.09 -4.05
CA ASP A 28 -23.59 8.40 -4.49
C ASP A 28 -22.05 8.47 -4.44
N THR A 29 -21.49 9.45 -5.17
CA THR A 29 -20.05 9.63 -5.38
C THR A 29 -19.28 9.98 -4.10
N GLY A 30 -19.95 10.55 -3.11
CA GLY A 30 -19.38 10.95 -1.81
C GLY A 30 -19.35 9.83 -0.78
N ARG A 31 -19.95 8.66 -1.09
CA ARG A 31 -20.09 7.57 -0.12
C ARG A 31 -18.78 7.19 0.57
N PHE A 32 -17.69 7.05 -0.19
CA PHE A 32 -16.40 6.65 0.36
C PHE A 32 -15.88 7.67 1.40
N TRP A 33 -15.95 8.95 1.06
CA TRP A 33 -15.48 10.03 1.93
C TRP A 33 -16.35 10.16 3.18
N ARG A 34 -17.66 10.02 3.01
CA ARG A 34 -18.63 10.03 4.13
C ARG A 34 -18.35 8.91 5.12
N LEU A 35 -18.05 7.69 4.66
CA LEU A 35 -17.66 6.58 5.55
C LEU A 35 -16.43 6.93 6.38
N LEU A 36 -15.42 7.57 5.78
CA LEU A 36 -14.21 7.99 6.50
C LEU A 36 -14.55 9.04 7.57
N GLN A 37 -15.37 10.03 7.22
CA GLN A 37 -15.81 11.09 8.11
C GLN A 37 -16.65 10.56 9.27
N ASP A 38 -17.72 9.82 8.99
CA ASP A 38 -18.73 9.41 9.97
C ASP A 38 -18.15 8.43 10.99
N HIS A 39 -17.24 7.57 10.55
CA HIS A 39 -16.54 6.62 11.42
C HIS A 39 -15.21 7.13 11.97
N LYS A 40 -14.84 8.39 11.68
CA LYS A 40 -13.59 9.01 12.13
C LYS A 40 -12.38 8.12 11.91
N VAL A 41 -12.26 7.63 10.69
CA VAL A 41 -11.18 6.72 10.30
C VAL A 41 -9.83 7.39 10.52
N THR A 42 -8.91 6.70 11.20
CA THR A 42 -7.57 7.22 11.52
C THR A 42 -6.47 6.63 10.65
N TYR A 43 -6.69 5.43 10.11
CA TYR A 43 -5.78 4.71 9.23
C TYR A 43 -6.51 4.31 7.96
N LEU A 44 -6.02 4.77 6.82
CA LEU A 44 -6.63 4.50 5.53
C LEU A 44 -5.67 3.75 4.60
N GLY A 45 -6.03 2.52 4.23
CA GLY A 45 -5.36 1.78 3.17
C GLY A 45 -6.09 1.92 1.84
N VAL A 46 -5.38 2.25 0.77
CA VAL A 46 -5.96 2.43 -0.57
C VAL A 46 -5.14 1.73 -1.65
N ALA A 47 -5.81 1.33 -2.73
CA ALA A 47 -5.14 0.96 -3.98
C ALA A 47 -5.17 2.15 -4.95
N PRO A 48 -4.13 2.32 -5.79
CA PRO A 48 -4.11 3.37 -6.82
C PRO A 48 -5.34 3.39 -7.73
N THR A 49 -5.85 2.22 -8.10
CA THR A 49 -7.06 2.10 -8.94
C THR A 49 -8.30 2.70 -8.27
N LEU A 50 -8.48 2.52 -6.96
CA LEU A 50 -9.57 3.15 -6.22
C LEU A 50 -9.50 4.67 -6.34
N ILE A 51 -8.32 5.24 -6.11
CA ILE A 51 -8.13 6.70 -6.14
C ILE A 51 -8.33 7.25 -7.54
N ARG A 52 -7.79 6.59 -8.59
CA ARG A 52 -8.06 6.97 -9.99
C ARG A 52 -9.56 6.97 -10.31
N GLY A 53 -10.29 6.00 -9.75
CA GLY A 53 -11.74 5.94 -9.90
C GLY A 53 -12.47 7.09 -9.23
N LEU A 54 -12.04 7.52 -8.04
CA LEU A 54 -12.68 8.59 -7.29
C LEU A 54 -12.30 9.99 -7.80
N MET A 55 -11.07 10.19 -8.29
CA MET A 55 -10.63 11.47 -8.88
C MET A 55 -11.53 11.99 -10.00
N ARG A 56 -12.18 11.11 -10.75
CA ARG A 56 -13.08 11.49 -11.86
C ARG A 56 -14.27 12.33 -11.43
N TYR A 57 -14.62 12.32 -10.14
CA TYR A 57 -15.74 13.09 -9.59
C TYR A 57 -15.34 14.53 -9.21
N GLY A 58 -14.04 14.85 -9.30
CA GLY A 58 -13.49 16.18 -9.06
C GLY A 58 -13.13 16.47 -7.61
N ASP A 59 -12.39 17.54 -7.43
CA ASP A 59 -11.82 17.91 -6.13
C ASP A 59 -12.89 18.34 -5.13
N ALA A 60 -13.92 19.05 -5.62
CA ALA A 60 -15.03 19.52 -4.79
C ALA A 60 -15.77 18.39 -4.06
N GLU A 61 -15.77 17.19 -4.66
CA GLU A 61 -16.43 16.03 -4.04
C GLU A 61 -15.75 15.64 -2.73
N VAL A 62 -14.43 15.62 -2.68
CA VAL A 62 -13.70 15.25 -1.47
C VAL A 62 -13.60 16.41 -0.47
N GLU A 63 -13.55 17.64 -0.96
CA GLU A 63 -13.44 18.84 -0.11
C GLU A 63 -14.67 19.09 0.75
N GLY A 64 -15.80 18.52 0.36
CA GLY A 64 -17.05 18.54 1.13
C GLY A 64 -17.05 17.72 2.42
N PHE A 65 -15.98 16.92 2.68
CA PHE A 65 -15.93 16.01 3.81
C PHE A 65 -14.81 16.35 4.81
N ASP A 66 -15.10 16.18 6.10
CA ASP A 66 -14.11 16.30 7.17
C ASP A 66 -13.28 15.02 7.32
N LEU A 67 -12.07 15.02 6.80
CA LEU A 67 -11.12 13.92 6.90
C LEU A 67 -10.03 14.17 7.96
N SER A 68 -10.24 15.13 8.87
CA SER A 68 -9.25 15.53 9.89
C SER A 68 -8.90 14.44 10.90
N SER A 69 -9.71 13.39 10.99
CA SER A 69 -9.42 12.21 11.81
C SER A 69 -8.29 11.34 11.26
N LEU A 70 -7.98 11.41 9.95
CA LEU A 70 -6.90 10.66 9.34
C LEU A 70 -5.55 11.03 9.94
N ARG A 71 -4.76 10.02 10.27
CA ARG A 71 -3.40 10.15 10.84
C ARG A 71 -2.33 9.59 9.93
N VAL A 72 -2.64 8.53 9.20
CA VAL A 72 -1.72 7.87 8.28
C VAL A 72 -2.50 7.25 7.14
N THR A 73 -1.91 7.30 5.95
CA THR A 73 -2.42 6.63 4.77
C THR A 73 -1.38 5.65 4.23
N VAL A 74 -1.84 4.53 3.72
CA VAL A 74 -0.98 3.47 3.17
C VAL A 74 -1.51 3.04 1.81
N SER A 75 -0.64 2.72 0.90
CA SER A 75 -1.01 2.17 -0.39
C SER A 75 -0.11 1.02 -0.82
N GLY A 76 -0.68 0.09 -1.55
CA GLY A 76 0.05 -1.04 -2.11
C GLY A 76 -0.76 -1.78 -3.17
N GLY A 77 -0.16 -2.84 -3.71
CA GLY A 77 -0.79 -3.72 -4.69
C GLY A 77 -0.61 -3.30 -6.15
N GLU A 78 -0.38 -2.03 -6.41
CA GLU A 78 -0.14 -1.49 -7.76
C GLU A 78 0.87 -0.34 -7.71
N ALA A 79 1.50 -0.05 -8.85
CA ALA A 79 2.34 1.14 -8.99
C ALA A 79 1.50 2.42 -9.10
N TRP A 80 1.96 3.47 -8.45
CA TRP A 80 1.41 4.80 -8.62
C TRP A 80 2.02 5.51 -9.83
N THR A 81 1.15 6.14 -10.61
CA THR A 81 1.58 7.22 -11.51
C THR A 81 1.56 8.55 -10.77
N GLU A 82 2.31 9.54 -11.26
CA GLU A 82 2.54 10.78 -10.53
C GLU A 82 1.27 11.58 -10.26
N ALA A 83 0.41 11.75 -11.25
CA ALA A 83 -0.79 12.60 -11.12
C ALA A 83 -1.76 12.13 -10.03
N PRO A 84 -2.25 10.88 -9.98
CA PRO A 84 -3.12 10.43 -8.89
C PRO A 84 -2.41 10.37 -7.53
N TRP A 85 -1.08 10.13 -7.50
CA TRP A 85 -0.34 10.20 -6.25
C TRP A 85 -0.34 11.62 -5.67
N ARG A 86 -0.05 12.64 -6.52
CA ARG A 86 -0.06 14.05 -6.11
C ARG A 86 -1.45 14.49 -5.69
N TRP A 87 -2.47 14.14 -6.46
CA TRP A 87 -3.85 14.43 -6.12
C TRP A 87 -4.23 13.90 -4.73
N PHE A 88 -3.93 12.63 -4.48
CA PHE A 88 -4.21 12.01 -3.18
C PHE A 88 -3.43 12.68 -2.05
N PHE A 89 -2.17 12.98 -2.27
CA PHE A 89 -1.33 13.63 -1.28
C PHE A 89 -1.81 15.05 -0.95
N GLU A 90 -2.26 15.81 -1.95
CA GLU A 90 -2.79 17.17 -1.79
C GLU A 90 -4.17 17.18 -1.14
N HIS A 91 -5.14 16.47 -1.72
CA HIS A 91 -6.55 16.58 -1.31
C HIS A 91 -6.89 15.73 -0.10
N ILE A 92 -6.28 14.57 0.09
CA ILE A 92 -6.57 13.67 1.21
C ILE A 92 -5.55 13.82 2.33
N CYS A 93 -4.27 13.77 2.02
CA CYS A 93 -3.20 13.91 3.01
C CYS A 93 -2.94 15.36 3.39
N LYS A 94 -3.52 16.34 2.70
CA LYS A 94 -3.35 17.80 2.92
C LYS A 94 -1.87 18.21 2.96
N ASN A 95 -1.03 17.57 2.16
CA ASN A 95 0.42 17.75 2.11
C ASN A 95 1.16 17.57 3.46
N LYS A 96 0.55 16.84 4.41
CA LYS A 96 1.06 16.70 5.78
C LYS A 96 1.05 15.27 6.28
N LEU A 97 -0.01 14.50 5.98
CA LEU A 97 -0.13 13.15 6.50
C LEU A 97 0.89 12.23 5.84
N PRO A 98 1.46 11.29 6.59
CA PRO A 98 2.26 10.23 6.01
C PRO A 98 1.45 9.45 4.96
N PHE A 99 2.04 9.31 3.77
CA PHE A 99 1.51 8.48 2.70
C PHE A 99 2.52 7.38 2.40
N LEU A 100 2.37 6.24 3.06
CA LEU A 100 3.33 5.14 3.05
C LEU A 100 3.00 4.20 1.89
N ASN A 101 3.81 4.25 0.84
CA ASN A 101 3.68 3.34 -0.27
C ASN A 101 4.44 2.04 0.04
N ILE A 102 3.80 0.89 -0.17
CA ILE A 102 4.35 -0.43 0.13
C ILE A 102 4.32 -1.33 -1.11
N VAL A 103 5.34 -2.12 -1.28
CA VAL A 103 5.37 -3.24 -2.21
C VAL A 103 5.67 -4.53 -1.47
N GLY A 104 4.96 -5.56 -1.81
CA GLY A 104 5.10 -6.89 -1.26
C GLY A 104 4.19 -7.86 -2.00
N GLY A 105 4.19 -9.11 -1.60
CA GLY A 105 3.38 -10.14 -2.22
C GLY A 105 2.79 -11.08 -1.18
N THR A 106 1.83 -11.89 -1.60
CA THR A 106 1.28 -12.97 -0.78
C THR A 106 2.37 -13.96 -0.39
N GLU A 107 3.30 -14.17 -1.29
CA GLU A 107 4.43 -15.10 -1.19
C GLU A 107 5.44 -14.66 -0.12
N VAL A 108 5.52 -13.37 0.13
CA VAL A 108 6.46 -12.78 1.08
C VAL A 108 5.86 -12.66 2.49
N GLY A 109 4.53 -12.64 2.58
CA GLY A 109 3.83 -12.44 3.85
C GLY A 109 4.11 -11.08 4.51
N GLY A 110 4.59 -10.10 3.74
CA GLY A 110 5.01 -8.79 4.23
C GLY A 110 5.35 -7.80 3.12
N CYS A 111 6.19 -6.82 3.47
CA CYS A 111 6.62 -5.77 2.54
C CYS A 111 8.09 -5.97 2.16
N ASN A 112 8.38 -5.96 0.85
CA ASN A 112 9.74 -5.96 0.31
C ASN A 112 10.37 -4.58 0.45
N PHE A 113 9.58 -3.54 0.09
CA PHE A 113 9.90 -2.14 0.33
C PHE A 113 8.72 -1.44 0.98
N THR A 114 8.99 -0.41 1.76
CA THR A 114 7.98 0.38 2.44
C THR A 114 8.40 1.83 2.60
N GLY A 115 7.44 2.73 2.47
CA GLY A 115 7.61 4.09 2.98
C GLY A 115 7.63 4.09 4.51
N THR A 116 8.32 5.04 5.08
CA THR A 116 8.30 5.31 6.53
C THR A 116 8.17 6.80 6.78
N VAL A 117 7.74 7.17 7.97
CA VAL A 117 7.67 8.59 8.41
C VAL A 117 9.05 9.25 8.56
N LEU A 118 10.12 8.46 8.48
CA LEU A 118 11.51 8.93 8.62
C LEU A 118 12.17 9.28 7.28
N HIS A 119 11.52 8.98 6.16
CA HIS A 119 12.07 9.17 4.82
C HIS A 119 11.22 10.14 4.01
N PRO A 120 11.85 10.91 3.10
CA PRO A 120 11.11 11.76 2.20
C PRO A 120 10.12 10.97 1.35
N LEU A 121 8.90 11.49 1.22
CA LEU A 121 7.89 10.94 0.32
C LEU A 121 8.16 11.43 -1.11
N ARG A 122 8.02 10.51 -2.07
CA ARG A 122 8.15 10.81 -3.51
C ARG A 122 7.09 10.05 -4.29
N PRO A 123 6.49 10.65 -5.33
CA PRO A 123 5.57 9.95 -6.20
C PRO A 123 6.15 8.64 -6.74
N GLY A 124 5.40 7.55 -6.62
CA GLY A 124 5.82 6.23 -7.11
C GLY A 124 6.94 5.53 -6.36
N SER A 125 7.57 6.18 -5.37
CA SER A 125 8.65 5.57 -4.59
C SER A 125 8.11 4.76 -3.40
N PHE A 126 8.82 3.68 -3.04
CA PHE A 126 8.52 2.85 -1.88
C PHE A 126 9.36 3.17 -0.65
N GLY A 127 10.35 4.04 -0.76
CA GLY A 127 11.20 4.47 0.36
C GLY A 127 12.37 3.55 0.62
N MET A 128 12.25 2.60 1.53
CA MET A 128 13.36 1.73 1.96
C MET A 128 13.00 0.24 1.87
N GLY A 129 14.01 -0.62 1.85
CA GLY A 129 13.83 -2.06 1.97
C GLY A 129 13.10 -2.44 3.26
N GLY A 130 12.22 -3.43 3.19
CA GLY A 130 11.52 -3.97 4.34
C GLY A 130 12.49 -4.51 5.39
N LEU A 131 12.14 -4.37 6.66
CA LEU A 131 13.00 -4.81 7.75
C LEU A 131 13.19 -6.34 7.73
N GLY A 132 14.44 -6.78 7.71
CA GLY A 132 14.81 -8.19 7.82
C GLY A 132 14.71 -9.00 6.52
N VAL A 133 14.19 -8.45 5.42
CA VAL A 133 14.03 -9.20 4.15
C VAL A 133 15.27 -9.12 3.24
N GLY A 134 16.19 -8.17 3.48
CA GLY A 134 17.38 -8.01 2.66
C GLY A 134 17.07 -7.72 1.20
N ALA A 135 16.09 -6.83 0.96
CA ALA A 135 15.70 -6.45 -0.40
C ALA A 135 16.85 -5.75 -1.12
N ASP A 136 17.13 -6.15 -2.36
CA ASP A 136 18.20 -5.63 -3.19
C ASP A 136 17.76 -5.58 -4.67
N ILE A 137 18.44 -4.77 -5.47
CA ILE A 137 18.21 -4.69 -6.91
C ILE A 137 19.47 -5.18 -7.60
N VAL A 138 19.32 -6.17 -8.47
CA VAL A 138 20.45 -6.85 -9.10
C VAL A 138 20.34 -6.86 -10.62
N ASP A 139 21.48 -7.06 -11.29
CA ASP A 139 21.56 -7.33 -12.72
C ASP A 139 21.31 -8.83 -13.03
N ASP A 140 21.34 -9.20 -14.30
CA ASP A 140 21.15 -10.58 -14.78
C ASP A 140 22.22 -11.56 -14.25
N ALA A 141 23.33 -11.06 -13.72
CA ALA A 141 24.37 -11.86 -13.07
C ALA A 141 24.21 -11.94 -11.55
N GLY A 142 23.11 -11.39 -10.98
CA GLY A 142 22.83 -11.36 -9.55
C GLY A 142 23.68 -10.38 -8.74
N LYS A 143 24.36 -9.43 -9.41
CA LYS A 143 25.17 -8.40 -8.78
C LYS A 143 24.35 -7.13 -8.52
N PRO A 144 24.53 -6.47 -7.35
CA PRO A 144 23.84 -5.21 -7.07
C PRO A 144 24.10 -4.17 -8.15
N VAL A 145 23.05 -3.50 -8.61
CA VAL A 145 23.15 -2.39 -9.56
C VAL A 145 23.40 -1.06 -8.86
N ALA A 146 23.99 -0.11 -9.57
CA ALA A 146 24.18 1.24 -9.04
C ALA A 146 22.87 2.00 -8.93
N ALA A 147 22.79 2.97 -8.01
CA ALA A 147 21.63 3.82 -7.85
C ALA A 147 21.24 4.50 -9.16
N GLY A 148 19.95 4.45 -9.51
CA GLY A 148 19.40 4.96 -10.77
C GLY A 148 19.42 3.98 -11.94
N GLN A 149 19.99 2.79 -11.77
CA GLN A 149 19.89 1.71 -12.74
C GLN A 149 18.68 0.82 -12.44
N VAL A 150 18.09 0.28 -13.50
CA VAL A 150 17.01 -0.70 -13.43
C VAL A 150 17.61 -2.09 -13.28
N GLY A 151 17.00 -2.92 -12.41
CA GLY A 151 17.39 -4.31 -12.20
C GLY A 151 16.23 -5.11 -11.63
N GLU A 152 16.49 -6.37 -11.33
CA GLU A 152 15.54 -7.29 -10.72
C GLU A 152 15.53 -7.11 -9.20
N LEU A 153 14.32 -7.10 -8.61
CA LEU A 153 14.15 -7.09 -7.15
C LEU A 153 14.34 -8.49 -6.59
N VAL A 154 15.33 -8.64 -5.73
CA VAL A 154 15.59 -9.90 -5.03
C VAL A 154 15.51 -9.72 -3.51
N LEU A 155 15.20 -10.80 -2.80
CA LEU A 155 15.18 -10.87 -1.35
C LEU A 155 16.29 -11.83 -0.89
N ARG A 156 17.31 -11.32 -0.22
CA ARG A 156 18.51 -12.10 0.12
C ARG A 156 18.40 -12.87 1.43
N ASN A 157 17.50 -12.45 2.31
CA ASN A 157 17.40 -13.06 3.64
C ASN A 157 16.12 -13.88 3.75
N PRO A 158 16.20 -15.12 4.27
CA PRO A 158 15.01 -15.89 4.60
C PRO A 158 14.18 -15.15 5.66
N ASN A 159 12.86 -15.19 5.52
CA ASN A 159 11.93 -14.55 6.45
C ASN A 159 10.82 -15.53 6.84
N ILE A 160 10.31 -15.41 8.05
CA ILE A 160 9.23 -16.26 8.56
C ILE A 160 7.94 -16.15 7.73
N GLY A 161 7.72 -14.99 7.10
CA GLY A 161 6.56 -14.73 6.26
C GLY A 161 6.64 -15.33 4.86
N PHE A 162 7.83 -15.78 4.42
CA PHE A 162 7.97 -16.31 3.07
C PHE A 162 7.25 -17.64 2.92
N THR A 163 6.56 -17.78 1.78
CA THR A 163 5.99 -19.07 1.40
C THR A 163 7.07 -20.13 1.32
N LYS A 164 6.71 -21.36 1.65
CA LYS A 164 7.63 -22.50 1.62
C LYS A 164 7.23 -23.52 0.57
N SER A 165 6.04 -23.39 0.03
CA SER A 165 5.47 -24.29 -0.95
C SER A 165 4.16 -23.73 -1.50
N LEU A 166 3.67 -24.28 -2.60
CA LEU A 166 2.32 -24.14 -3.12
C LEU A 166 1.48 -25.35 -2.75
N TRP A 167 0.18 -25.17 -2.58
CA TRP A 167 -0.72 -26.24 -2.17
C TRP A 167 -0.68 -27.42 -3.14
N ARG A 168 -0.14 -28.55 -2.69
CA ARG A 168 0.03 -29.79 -3.47
C ARG A 168 0.77 -29.63 -4.80
N ASP A 169 1.69 -28.65 -4.88
CA ASP A 169 2.40 -28.29 -6.11
C ASP A 169 3.80 -27.71 -5.78
N ASP A 170 4.62 -28.53 -5.17
CA ASP A 170 5.98 -28.16 -4.77
C ASP A 170 6.87 -27.91 -6.00
N GLU A 171 6.64 -28.64 -7.10
CA GLU A 171 7.39 -28.48 -8.34
C GLU A 171 7.21 -27.07 -8.91
N ARG A 172 5.98 -26.58 -8.99
CA ARG A 172 5.68 -25.22 -9.43
C ARG A 172 6.29 -24.17 -8.50
N TYR A 173 6.35 -24.45 -7.19
CA TYR A 173 7.01 -23.55 -6.26
C TYR A 173 8.50 -23.40 -6.60
N LEU A 174 9.22 -24.50 -6.81
CA LEU A 174 10.65 -24.51 -7.15
C LEU A 174 10.94 -23.91 -8.54
N ASP A 175 9.98 -23.99 -9.47
CA ASP A 175 10.12 -23.38 -10.79
C ASP A 175 9.87 -21.86 -10.79
N SER A 176 9.19 -21.34 -9.75
CA SER A 176 8.77 -19.95 -9.70
C SER A 176 9.69 -19.08 -8.82
N TYR A 177 10.39 -19.69 -7.85
CA TYR A 177 11.18 -19.02 -6.82
C TYR A 177 12.54 -19.72 -6.60
#